data_b635bffd4121c8aad1b51a44c803a522
#
_entry.id   b635bffd4121c8aad1b51a44c803a522
#
_cell.length_a   1.000
_cell.length_b   1.000
_cell.length_c   1.000
_cell.angle_alpha   90.00
_cell.angle_beta   90.00
_cell.angle_gamma   90.00
#
_symmetry.space_group_name_H-M   'P 1'
#
loop_
_entity.id
_entity.type
_entity.pdbx_description
1 polymer ?
#
loop_
_entity_poly.entity_id
_entity_poly.type
_entity_poly.pdbx_seq_one_letter_code
_entity_poly.pdbx_strand_id
1 'polypeptide(L)'
;DYMKLNLAARMVRNSVDGQRHHQLLRAAVLCGGYIAVGRMEEEEVVRVLTREFSRQEYDSHYQLEQTIRDGITEGKSMPIRDLMDAEDKINRELDVSRMDMSFISSDDEDMSWISDYAEGKIEVGLSTGDIRMDEHFRYKKDFTIINGHSNIGKTTFALYMLVNSAIRHDWKWLIYSSENKTASIKMRLMEMATDMPIKQMTYMQRKEAFKWVNSHFTIVSNKDVYSYIDLIMFCEKVSSEQHIDGFFIDPYNSLKIEMTNNRNVGTHEYHYEAASEFLTYSKRKDIAIWLNTHAVTEAQRMKGEDGLPIAPFAEQTEGGGKFVNRCDNFLTCHRKIQHPEPHMRRTMEFHVRKIRETET
;
A
#
# COMPACT_ATOMS: atom_id res chain seq x y z
N ASP A 1 -28.57 4.61 -9.77
CA ASP A 1 -27.92 5.81 -9.18
C ASP A 1 -28.74 7.09 -9.33
N TYR A 2 -29.85 7.11 -8.61
CA TYR A 2 -30.83 8.21 -8.63
C TYR A 2 -30.23 9.58 -8.23
N MET A 3 -29.26 9.59 -7.31
CA MET A 3 -28.60 10.83 -6.89
C MET A 3 -27.78 11.48 -8.01
N LYS A 4 -27.13 10.69 -8.85
CA LYS A 4 -26.27 11.17 -9.93
C LYS A 4 -27.05 11.69 -11.11
N LEU A 5 -28.15 11.02 -11.43
CA LEU A 5 -29.10 11.52 -12.41
C LEU A 5 -29.73 12.85 -11.96
N ASN A 6 -30.02 13.02 -10.67
CA ASN A 6 -30.48 14.29 -10.10
C ASN A 6 -29.42 15.40 -10.17
N LEU A 7 -28.13 15.07 -10.02
CA LEU A 7 -27.04 16.03 -10.19
C LEU A 7 -26.97 16.53 -11.64
N ALA A 8 -26.99 15.61 -12.59
CA ALA A 8 -27.05 15.94 -14.02
C ALA A 8 -28.28 16.79 -14.37
N ALA A 9 -29.44 16.45 -13.82
CA ALA A 9 -30.68 17.23 -13.95
C ALA A 9 -30.55 18.65 -13.39
N ARG A 10 -29.88 18.83 -12.23
CA ARG A 10 -29.61 20.16 -11.63
C ARG A 10 -28.64 20.97 -12.49
N MET A 11 -27.64 20.37 -13.12
CA MET A 11 -26.72 21.07 -14.03
C MET A 11 -27.49 21.71 -15.19
N VAL A 12 -28.48 21.00 -15.75
CA VAL A 12 -29.33 21.49 -16.82
C VAL A 12 -30.28 22.57 -16.29
N ARG A 13 -30.95 22.34 -15.14
CA ARG A 13 -31.89 23.25 -14.54
C ARG A 13 -31.30 24.59 -14.16
N ASN A 14 -30.07 24.60 -13.64
CA ASN A 14 -29.40 25.80 -13.13
C ASN A 14 -28.54 26.49 -14.19
N SER A 15 -28.60 26.05 -15.46
CA SER A 15 -27.84 26.65 -16.55
C SER A 15 -28.37 28.06 -16.89
N VAL A 16 -27.43 29.00 -17.10
CA VAL A 16 -27.74 30.38 -17.53
C VAL A 16 -27.92 30.48 -19.04
N ASP A 17 -28.62 31.50 -19.50
CA ASP A 17 -28.79 31.76 -20.93
C ASP A 17 -27.47 31.85 -21.68
N GLY A 18 -27.42 31.21 -22.85
CA GLY A 18 -26.21 31.08 -23.68
C GLY A 18 -25.34 29.89 -23.33
N GLN A 19 -25.50 29.22 -22.17
CA GLN A 19 -24.73 28.04 -21.79
C GLN A 19 -25.57 26.76 -21.71
N ARG A 20 -26.86 26.83 -21.88
CA ARG A 20 -27.79 25.72 -21.66
C ARG A 20 -27.49 24.50 -22.49
N HIS A 21 -27.21 24.69 -23.78
CA HIS A 21 -26.88 23.58 -24.70
C HIS A 21 -25.59 22.86 -24.29
N HIS A 22 -24.59 23.65 -23.89
CA HIS A 22 -23.31 23.12 -23.41
C HIS A 22 -23.45 22.34 -22.09
N GLN A 23 -24.28 22.84 -21.15
CA GLN A 23 -24.53 22.14 -19.88
C GLN A 23 -25.35 20.87 -20.08
N LEU A 24 -26.29 20.88 -21.03
CA LEU A 24 -27.04 19.68 -21.43
C LEU A 24 -26.11 18.60 -21.99
N LEU A 25 -25.23 18.98 -22.94
CA LEU A 25 -24.26 18.05 -23.51
C LEU A 25 -23.34 17.46 -22.42
N ARG A 26 -22.82 18.29 -21.55
CA ARG A 26 -21.98 17.84 -20.43
C ARG A 26 -22.72 16.88 -19.49
N ALA A 27 -23.99 17.18 -19.16
CA ALA A 27 -24.83 16.30 -18.35
C ALA A 27 -25.07 14.96 -19.04
N ALA A 28 -25.29 14.97 -20.36
CA ALA A 28 -25.49 13.76 -21.15
C ALA A 28 -24.22 12.91 -21.26
N VAL A 29 -23.06 13.54 -21.49
CA VAL A 29 -21.74 12.87 -21.49
C VAL A 29 -21.47 12.21 -20.13
N LEU A 30 -21.74 12.92 -19.05
CA LEU A 30 -21.62 12.40 -17.70
C LEU A 30 -22.47 11.15 -17.49
N CYS A 31 -23.76 11.22 -17.85
CA CYS A 31 -24.67 10.08 -17.73
C CYS A 31 -24.26 8.90 -18.65
N GLY A 32 -23.73 9.19 -19.84
CA GLY A 32 -23.22 8.19 -20.77
C GLY A 32 -22.15 7.29 -20.16
N GLY A 33 -21.24 7.87 -19.41
CA GLY A 33 -20.23 7.10 -18.68
C GLY A 33 -20.82 6.18 -17.60
N TYR A 34 -21.93 6.58 -16.92
CA TYR A 34 -22.64 5.71 -15.97
C TYR A 34 -23.43 4.60 -16.66
N ILE A 35 -23.98 4.89 -17.84
CA ILE A 35 -24.67 3.88 -18.67
C ILE A 35 -23.68 2.81 -19.11
N ALA A 36 -22.47 3.20 -19.52
CA ALA A 36 -21.42 2.27 -19.96
C ALA A 36 -21.02 1.22 -18.91
N VAL A 37 -21.18 1.55 -17.63
CA VAL A 37 -20.90 0.63 -16.50
C VAL A 37 -22.17 0.00 -15.90
N GLY A 38 -23.32 0.10 -16.59
CA GLY A 38 -24.58 -0.53 -16.18
C GLY A 38 -25.25 0.09 -14.96
N ARG A 39 -24.94 1.34 -14.61
CA ARG A 39 -25.49 2.04 -13.44
C ARG A 39 -26.68 2.95 -13.72
N MET A 40 -26.96 3.25 -14.98
CA MET A 40 -28.11 4.04 -15.43
C MET A 40 -28.71 3.44 -16.68
N GLU A 41 -30.01 3.63 -16.83
CA GLU A 41 -30.75 3.27 -18.05
C GLU A 41 -30.81 4.46 -19.01
N GLU A 42 -30.46 4.26 -20.28
CA GLU A 42 -30.39 5.33 -21.28
C GLU A 42 -31.70 6.08 -21.43
N GLU A 43 -32.82 5.35 -21.54
CA GLU A 43 -34.14 5.94 -21.74
C GLU A 43 -34.59 6.79 -20.52
N GLU A 44 -34.15 6.41 -19.31
CA GLU A 44 -34.43 7.21 -18.12
C GLU A 44 -33.65 8.53 -18.14
N VAL A 45 -32.37 8.49 -18.53
CA VAL A 45 -31.52 9.69 -18.67
C VAL A 45 -32.10 10.64 -19.72
N VAL A 46 -32.44 10.12 -20.91
CA VAL A 46 -33.06 10.92 -21.98
C VAL A 46 -34.34 11.60 -21.47
N ARG A 47 -35.21 10.86 -20.83
CA ARG A 47 -36.49 11.38 -20.29
C ARG A 47 -36.28 12.48 -19.26
N VAL A 48 -35.34 12.27 -18.33
CA VAL A 48 -35.06 13.24 -17.24
C VAL A 48 -34.42 14.53 -17.78
N LEU A 49 -33.39 14.41 -18.61
CA LEU A 49 -32.68 15.57 -19.16
C LEU A 49 -33.58 16.38 -20.11
N THR A 50 -34.39 15.71 -20.95
CA THR A 50 -35.39 16.38 -21.80
C THR A 50 -36.40 17.14 -20.96
N ARG A 51 -36.94 16.54 -19.90
CA ARG A 51 -37.90 17.21 -19.01
C ARG A 51 -37.31 18.45 -18.33
N GLU A 52 -36.07 18.36 -17.84
CA GLU A 52 -35.43 19.49 -17.14
C GLU A 52 -35.06 20.62 -18.10
N PHE A 53 -34.67 20.33 -19.32
CA PHE A 53 -34.42 21.35 -20.34
C PHE A 53 -35.69 22.02 -20.85
N SER A 54 -36.78 21.27 -21.10
CA SER A 54 -38.06 21.75 -21.62
C SER A 54 -38.86 22.59 -20.61
N ARG A 55 -38.55 22.55 -19.32
CA ARG A 55 -39.14 23.40 -18.29
C ARG A 55 -38.85 24.92 -18.48
N GLN A 56 -37.92 25.22 -19.37
CA GLN A 56 -37.45 26.59 -19.60
C GLN A 56 -37.72 27.00 -21.07
N GLU A 57 -38.96 27.09 -21.48
CA GLU A 57 -39.48 27.51 -22.82
C GLU A 57 -38.41 27.71 -23.90
N TYR A 58 -38.25 26.74 -24.82
CA TYR A 58 -37.52 26.94 -26.10
C TYR A 58 -37.97 25.93 -27.18
N ASP A 59 -38.01 26.41 -28.44
CA ASP A 59 -38.44 25.71 -29.63
C ASP A 59 -37.37 24.73 -30.15
N SER A 60 -37.74 23.53 -30.42
CA SER A 60 -37.24 22.38 -31.22
C SER A 60 -36.88 21.13 -30.43
N HIS A 61 -37.90 20.34 -30.12
CA HIS A 61 -37.76 19.02 -29.48
C HIS A 61 -36.89 18.01 -30.27
N TYR A 62 -36.81 18.15 -31.59
CA TYR A 62 -36.08 17.18 -32.41
C TYR A 62 -34.55 17.23 -32.27
N GLN A 63 -33.98 18.41 -32.11
CA GLN A 63 -32.54 18.57 -31.87
C GLN A 63 -32.12 18.27 -30.44
N LEU A 64 -33.03 18.42 -29.47
CA LEU A 64 -32.77 18.23 -28.06
C LEU A 64 -32.46 16.77 -27.73
N GLU A 65 -33.31 15.85 -28.14
CA GLU A 65 -33.13 14.43 -27.90
C GLU A 65 -31.87 13.88 -28.61
N GLN A 66 -31.63 14.35 -29.84
CA GLN A 66 -30.42 13.98 -30.57
C GLN A 66 -29.15 14.45 -29.84
N THR A 67 -29.13 15.67 -29.33
CA THR A 67 -27.99 16.20 -28.54
C THR A 67 -27.73 15.39 -27.27
N ILE A 68 -28.80 14.94 -26.61
CA ILE A 68 -28.67 14.10 -25.41
C ILE A 68 -28.08 12.73 -25.80
N ARG A 69 -28.58 12.10 -26.85
CA ARG A 69 -28.09 10.78 -27.34
C ARG A 69 -26.67 10.84 -27.84
N ASP A 70 -26.27 11.92 -28.51
CA ASP A 70 -24.90 12.17 -28.95
C ASP A 70 -23.95 12.29 -27.77
N GLY A 71 -24.35 13.07 -26.75
CA GLY A 71 -23.60 13.18 -25.50
C GLY A 71 -23.49 11.86 -24.74
N ILE A 72 -24.57 11.09 -24.67
CA ILE A 72 -24.57 9.75 -24.07
C ILE A 72 -23.59 8.83 -24.83
N THR A 73 -23.60 8.87 -26.16
CA THR A 73 -22.71 8.06 -26.99
C THR A 73 -21.25 8.43 -26.77
N GLU A 74 -20.94 9.71 -26.71
CA GLU A 74 -19.62 10.20 -26.35
C GLU A 74 -19.21 9.73 -24.95
N GLY A 75 -20.12 9.89 -23.97
CA GLY A 75 -19.88 9.46 -22.58
C GLY A 75 -19.68 7.95 -22.43
N LYS A 76 -20.37 7.13 -23.22
CA LYS A 76 -20.16 5.66 -23.24
C LYS A 76 -18.77 5.26 -23.71
N SER A 77 -18.10 6.06 -24.52
CA SER A 77 -16.70 5.85 -24.91
C SER A 77 -15.71 6.14 -23.79
N MET A 78 -16.18 6.81 -22.73
CA MET A 78 -15.42 7.21 -21.53
C MET A 78 -16.07 6.59 -20.27
N PRO A 79 -16.01 5.25 -20.09
CA PRO A 79 -16.65 4.60 -18.95
C PRO A 79 -16.07 5.10 -17.63
N ILE A 80 -16.98 5.44 -16.70
CA ILE A 80 -16.73 6.09 -15.41
C ILE A 80 -16.03 5.14 -14.41
N ARG A 81 -14.80 4.81 -14.68
CA ARG A 81 -13.89 4.33 -13.63
C ARG A 81 -13.26 5.49 -12.86
N ASP A 82 -13.14 6.66 -13.49
CA ASP A 82 -12.47 7.85 -12.93
C ASP A 82 -13.38 8.81 -12.16
N LEU A 83 -14.70 8.62 -12.20
CA LEU A 83 -15.62 9.44 -11.39
C LEU A 83 -15.71 8.98 -9.93
N MET A 84 -15.21 7.80 -9.58
CA MET A 84 -14.98 7.49 -8.16
C MET A 84 -14.04 8.52 -7.53
N ASP A 85 -12.99 8.95 -8.22
CA ASP A 85 -12.06 9.97 -7.72
C ASP A 85 -12.70 11.35 -7.57
N ALA A 86 -13.57 11.75 -8.50
CA ALA A 86 -14.27 13.04 -8.41
C ALA A 86 -15.38 13.02 -7.35
N GLU A 87 -16.09 11.90 -7.20
CA GLU A 87 -17.07 11.71 -6.13
C GLU A 87 -16.42 11.60 -4.76
N ASP A 88 -15.33 10.87 -4.67
CA ASP A 88 -14.54 10.78 -3.46
C ASP A 88 -13.98 12.15 -3.07
N LYS A 89 -13.59 12.97 -4.04
CA LYS A 89 -13.14 14.33 -3.78
C LYS A 89 -14.29 15.24 -3.32
N ILE A 90 -15.47 15.17 -3.96
CA ILE A 90 -16.67 15.92 -3.55
C ILE A 90 -17.18 15.41 -2.20
N ASN A 91 -17.18 14.10 -1.97
CA ASN A 91 -17.57 13.52 -0.69
C ASN A 91 -16.57 13.89 0.39
N ARG A 92 -15.27 13.92 0.12
CA ARG A 92 -14.25 14.43 1.05
C ARG A 92 -14.44 15.91 1.37
N GLU A 93 -14.76 16.75 0.37
CA GLU A 93 -15.05 18.17 0.59
C GLU A 93 -16.35 18.38 1.40
N LEU A 94 -17.38 17.54 1.20
CA LEU A 94 -18.60 17.55 1.99
C LEU A 94 -18.39 16.98 3.40
N ASP A 95 -17.54 15.95 3.54
CA ASP A 95 -17.18 15.37 4.82
C ASP A 95 -16.30 16.31 5.64
N VAL A 96 -15.40 17.06 5.03
CA VAL A 96 -14.60 18.11 5.71
C VAL A 96 -15.52 19.17 6.34
N SER A 97 -16.62 19.57 5.65
CA SER A 97 -17.59 20.53 6.21
C SER A 97 -18.43 19.96 7.37
N ARG A 98 -18.42 18.64 7.56
CA ARG A 98 -19.12 17.91 8.63
C ARG A 98 -18.17 17.29 9.65
N MET A 99 -16.86 17.38 9.44
CA MET A 99 -15.87 16.89 10.38
C MET A 99 -16.05 17.65 11.71
N ASP A 100 -16.23 16.90 12.77
CA ASP A 100 -15.93 17.41 14.09
C ASP A 100 -14.40 17.64 14.19
N MET A 101 -13.93 18.28 15.23
CA MET A 101 -12.51 18.60 15.40
C MET A 101 -11.63 17.37 15.72
N SER A 102 -12.13 16.15 15.54
CA SER A 102 -11.43 14.90 15.82
C SER A 102 -10.18 14.66 14.94
N PHE A 103 -10.03 15.45 13.86
CA PHE A 103 -8.79 15.43 13.06
C PHE A 103 -7.63 16.23 13.69
N ILE A 104 -7.88 16.97 14.77
CA ILE A 104 -6.85 17.63 15.57
C ILE A 104 -6.46 16.66 16.68
N SER A 105 -5.15 16.49 16.91
CA SER A 105 -4.66 15.68 18.02
C SER A 105 -5.14 16.24 19.36
N SER A 106 -5.31 15.37 20.34
CA SER A 106 -5.70 15.77 21.68
C SER A 106 -4.47 16.20 22.46
N ASP A 107 -4.44 17.45 22.92
CA ASP A 107 -3.34 17.98 23.77
C ASP A 107 -3.16 17.13 25.03
N ASP A 108 -4.25 16.61 25.59
CA ASP A 108 -4.22 15.78 26.81
C ASP A 108 -3.59 14.41 26.53
N GLU A 109 -3.91 13.78 25.37
CA GLU A 109 -3.31 12.52 24.95
C GLU A 109 -1.83 12.69 24.63
N ASP A 110 -1.47 13.76 23.90
CA ASP A 110 -0.09 14.08 23.59
C ASP A 110 0.73 14.35 24.86
N MET A 111 0.19 15.11 25.82
CA MET A 111 0.86 15.39 27.09
C MET A 111 0.99 14.15 27.96
N SER A 112 0.00 13.26 27.96
CA SER A 112 0.07 11.97 28.66
C SER A 112 1.22 11.13 28.10
N TRP A 113 1.31 11.02 26.77
CA TRP A 113 2.37 10.28 26.09
C TRP A 113 3.77 10.86 26.41
N ILE A 114 3.92 12.20 26.32
CA ILE A 114 5.17 12.90 26.64
C ILE A 114 5.60 12.65 28.09
N SER A 115 4.65 12.66 29.02
CA SER A 115 4.93 12.43 30.44
C SER A 115 5.38 10.98 30.67
N ASP A 116 4.71 10.01 30.08
CA ASP A 116 5.05 8.59 30.21
C ASP A 116 6.41 8.28 29.55
N TYR A 117 6.74 8.93 28.45
CA TYR A 117 8.07 8.87 27.84
C TYR A 117 9.14 9.47 28.76
N ALA A 118 8.90 10.66 29.29
CA ALA A 118 9.85 11.34 30.18
C ALA A 118 10.10 10.57 31.50
N GLU A 119 9.10 9.81 31.96
CA GLU A 119 9.21 8.94 33.13
C GLU A 119 9.81 7.56 32.82
N GLY A 120 10.18 7.29 31.54
CA GLY A 120 10.76 6.01 31.11
C GLY A 120 9.76 4.85 31.10
N LYS A 121 8.45 5.14 31.09
CA LYS A 121 7.39 4.13 30.99
C LYS A 121 7.15 3.64 29.57
N ILE A 122 7.53 4.47 28.60
CA ILE A 122 7.42 4.17 27.16
C ILE A 122 8.83 4.12 26.57
N GLU A 123 9.16 3.00 25.93
CA GLU A 123 10.38 2.88 25.13
C GLU A 123 10.07 3.16 23.66
N VAL A 124 10.99 3.85 22.95
CA VAL A 124 10.90 4.06 21.51
C VAL A 124 11.27 2.77 20.79
N GLY A 125 10.27 1.91 20.60
CA GLY A 125 10.40 0.62 19.93
C GLY A 125 10.82 -0.53 20.84
N LEU A 126 10.52 -1.73 20.39
CA LEU A 126 10.77 -2.99 21.11
C LEU A 126 12.14 -3.57 20.75
N SER A 127 12.81 -4.17 21.73
CA SER A 127 14.15 -4.76 21.55
C SER A 127 14.17 -5.87 20.51
N THR A 128 15.19 -5.88 19.65
CA THR A 128 15.51 -6.99 18.75
C THR A 128 16.18 -8.15 19.48
N GLY A 129 16.68 -7.89 20.71
CA GLY A 129 17.44 -8.83 21.51
C GLY A 129 18.95 -8.90 21.17
N ASP A 130 19.41 -8.12 20.22
CA ASP A 130 20.84 -7.86 20.00
C ASP A 130 21.12 -6.40 20.37
N ILE A 131 21.90 -6.16 21.42
CA ILE A 131 22.18 -4.82 21.95
C ILE A 131 22.81 -3.90 20.89
N ARG A 132 23.63 -4.43 19.99
CA ARG A 132 24.26 -3.64 18.93
C ARG A 132 23.25 -3.24 17.85
N MET A 133 22.23 -4.07 17.63
CA MET A 133 21.16 -3.74 16.70
C MET A 133 20.20 -2.73 17.35
N ASP A 134 19.89 -2.90 18.64
CA ASP A 134 18.99 -2.04 19.40
C ASP A 134 19.49 -0.59 19.53
N GLU A 135 20.81 -0.37 19.43
CA GLU A 135 21.42 0.97 19.35
C GLU A 135 21.05 1.71 18.05
N HIS A 136 20.64 0.98 17.00
CA HIS A 136 20.42 1.55 15.67
C HIS A 136 19.05 1.25 15.09
N PHE A 137 18.40 0.18 15.53
CA PHE A 137 17.10 -0.25 15.06
C PHE A 137 16.36 -1.05 16.14
N ARG A 138 15.12 -0.67 16.40
CA ARG A 138 14.17 -1.41 17.25
C ARG A 138 12.88 -1.67 16.49
N TYR A 139 12.11 -2.69 16.90
CA TYR A 139 10.82 -2.96 16.29
C TYR A 139 9.82 -1.86 16.63
N LYS A 140 9.23 -1.28 15.61
CA LYS A 140 8.13 -0.31 15.71
C LYS A 140 7.04 -0.66 14.72
N LYS A 141 5.84 -0.20 14.99
CA LYS A 141 4.71 -0.32 14.06
C LYS A 141 4.76 0.78 13.01
N ASP A 142 5.84 0.76 12.24
CA ASP A 142 6.25 1.74 11.24
C ASP A 142 6.32 1.12 9.84
N PHE A 143 6.39 1.98 8.83
CA PHE A 143 6.68 1.56 7.46
C PHE A 143 8.19 1.43 7.25
N THR A 144 8.65 0.18 7.16
CA THR A 144 10.07 -0.20 7.00
C THR A 144 10.33 -0.78 5.61
N ILE A 145 11.35 -0.29 4.93
CA ILE A 145 11.86 -0.84 3.67
C ILE A 145 13.18 -1.56 3.89
N ILE A 146 13.30 -2.77 3.33
CA ILE A 146 14.53 -3.55 3.32
C ILE A 146 15.00 -3.70 1.88
N ASN A 147 16.12 -3.05 1.57
CA ASN A 147 16.73 -3.06 0.24
C ASN A 147 17.97 -3.98 0.21
N GLY A 148 18.44 -4.30 -0.98
CA GLY A 148 19.69 -5.02 -1.23
C GLY A 148 19.69 -5.74 -2.58
N HIS A 149 20.86 -6.18 -3.00
CA HIS A 149 21.02 -6.94 -4.24
C HIS A 149 20.24 -8.26 -4.23
N SER A 150 20.00 -8.84 -5.39
CA SER A 150 19.36 -10.15 -5.51
C SER A 150 20.22 -11.24 -4.88
N ASN A 151 19.59 -12.27 -4.32
CA ASN A 151 20.25 -13.49 -3.78
C ASN A 151 21.24 -13.28 -2.62
N ILE A 152 21.21 -12.15 -1.94
CA ILE A 152 22.08 -11.92 -0.76
C ILE A 152 21.48 -12.43 0.55
N GLY A 153 20.18 -12.82 0.55
CA GLY A 153 19.50 -13.36 1.73
C GLY A 153 18.55 -12.37 2.43
N LYS A 154 18.06 -11.31 1.75
CA LYS A 154 17.08 -10.35 2.30
C LYS A 154 15.88 -11.04 2.94
N THR A 155 15.19 -11.91 2.18
CA THR A 155 14.03 -12.67 2.67
C THR A 155 14.37 -13.48 3.91
N THR A 156 15.54 -14.13 3.94
CA THR A 156 15.98 -14.92 5.09
C THR A 156 16.18 -14.03 6.32
N PHE A 157 16.83 -12.88 6.15
CA PHE A 157 17.01 -11.91 7.23
C PHE A 157 15.67 -11.35 7.72
N ALA A 158 14.79 -10.93 6.80
CA ALA A 158 13.46 -10.44 7.17
C ALA A 158 12.68 -11.49 7.96
N LEU A 159 12.57 -12.74 7.46
CA LEU A 159 11.88 -13.82 8.18
C LEU A 159 12.50 -14.10 9.56
N TYR A 160 13.83 -14.02 9.70
CA TYR A 160 14.48 -14.12 11.01
C TYR A 160 14.01 -13.02 11.96
N MET A 161 13.96 -11.77 11.50
CA MET A 161 13.47 -10.65 12.30
C MET A 161 11.98 -10.82 12.68
N LEU A 162 11.15 -11.29 11.75
CA LEU A 162 9.75 -11.57 12.03
C LEU A 162 9.58 -12.66 13.11
N VAL A 163 10.34 -13.76 13.00
CA VAL A 163 10.33 -14.84 14.02
C VAL A 163 10.81 -14.33 15.36
N ASN A 164 11.86 -13.51 15.37
CA ASN A 164 12.41 -12.91 16.58
C ASN A 164 11.38 -12.00 17.29
N SER A 165 10.66 -11.16 16.54
CA SER A 165 9.59 -10.33 17.10
C SER A 165 8.42 -11.17 17.61
N ALA A 166 8.06 -12.27 16.94
CA ALA A 166 7.02 -13.19 17.38
C ALA A 166 7.40 -13.91 18.69
N ILE A 167 8.66 -14.37 18.83
CA ILE A 167 9.14 -15.04 20.03
C ILE A 167 9.24 -14.08 21.22
N ARG A 168 9.73 -12.86 21.02
CA ARG A 168 10.02 -11.90 22.09
C ARG A 168 8.82 -11.07 22.52
N HIS A 169 7.96 -10.71 21.55
CA HIS A 169 6.88 -9.74 21.74
C HIS A 169 5.51 -10.27 21.36
N ASP A 170 5.40 -11.57 21.05
CA ASP A 170 4.16 -12.23 20.61
C ASP A 170 3.54 -11.59 19.36
N TRP A 171 4.35 -10.95 18.51
CA TRP A 171 3.86 -10.30 17.30
C TRP A 171 3.31 -11.31 16.31
N LYS A 172 2.20 -10.92 15.67
CA LYS A 172 1.52 -11.69 14.63
C LYS A 172 1.66 -11.01 13.28
N TRP A 173 2.08 -11.79 12.30
CA TRP A 173 2.42 -11.29 10.99
C TRP A 173 1.53 -11.84 9.89
N LEU A 174 1.06 -10.95 9.01
CA LEU A 174 0.61 -11.32 7.69
C LEU A 174 1.83 -11.32 6.75
N ILE A 175 1.97 -12.32 5.87
CA ILE A 175 3.09 -12.44 4.93
C ILE A 175 2.54 -12.62 3.52
N TYR A 176 3.00 -11.83 2.57
CA TYR A 176 2.88 -12.10 1.16
C TYR A 176 4.28 -12.24 0.54
N SER A 177 4.52 -13.36 -0.15
CA SER A 177 5.73 -13.55 -0.94
C SER A 177 5.36 -14.14 -2.29
N SER A 178 5.68 -13.43 -3.36
CA SER A 178 5.44 -13.89 -4.73
C SER A 178 6.46 -14.91 -5.21
N GLU A 179 7.69 -14.83 -4.70
CA GLU A 179 8.83 -15.65 -5.18
C GLU A 179 8.90 -17.01 -4.49
N ASN A 180 8.38 -17.13 -3.27
CA ASN A 180 8.54 -18.31 -2.45
C ASN A 180 7.23 -19.07 -2.29
N LYS A 181 7.26 -20.40 -2.42
CA LYS A 181 6.10 -21.24 -2.07
C LYS A 181 5.72 -21.03 -0.61
N THR A 182 4.45 -20.92 -0.31
CA THR A 182 3.94 -20.73 1.07
C THR A 182 4.43 -21.81 2.04
N ALA A 183 4.50 -23.06 1.60
CA ALA A 183 5.06 -24.17 2.39
C ALA A 183 6.56 -23.98 2.68
N SER A 184 7.35 -23.42 1.75
CA SER A 184 8.77 -23.15 1.96
C SER A 184 8.99 -22.03 2.97
N ILE A 185 8.12 -21.02 2.97
CA ILE A 185 8.16 -19.96 4.00
C ILE A 185 7.85 -20.56 5.36
N LYS A 186 6.76 -21.32 5.50
CA LYS A 186 6.41 -21.99 6.78
C LYS A 186 7.53 -22.88 7.29
N MET A 187 8.17 -23.64 6.40
CA MET A 187 9.31 -24.47 6.76
C MET A 187 10.48 -23.66 7.34
N ARG A 188 10.85 -22.55 6.70
CA ARG A 188 11.90 -21.65 7.21
C ARG A 188 11.53 -21.02 8.55
N LEU A 189 10.27 -20.58 8.71
CA LEU A 189 9.77 -20.04 9.98
C LEU A 189 9.87 -21.10 11.11
N MET A 190 9.53 -22.37 10.82
CA MET A 190 9.67 -23.47 11.77
C MET A 190 11.14 -23.71 12.17
N GLU A 191 12.04 -23.77 11.17
CA GLU A 191 13.47 -23.95 11.41
C GLU A 191 14.08 -22.81 12.24
N MET A 192 13.70 -21.56 11.95
CA MET A 192 14.15 -20.40 12.71
C MET A 192 13.61 -20.36 14.12
N ALA A 193 12.33 -20.72 14.31
CA ALA A 193 11.69 -20.72 15.62
C ALA A 193 12.21 -21.79 16.56
N THR A 194 12.71 -22.91 16.02
CA THR A 194 13.20 -24.05 16.81
C THR A 194 14.72 -24.20 16.82
N ASP A 195 15.42 -23.37 16.04
CA ASP A 195 16.87 -23.49 15.77
C ASP A 195 17.26 -24.94 15.33
N MET A 196 16.36 -25.60 14.59
CA MET A 196 16.55 -26.99 14.17
C MET A 196 16.13 -27.17 12.71
N PRO A 197 17.00 -27.80 11.86
CA PRO A 197 16.62 -28.14 10.49
C PRO A 197 15.41 -29.10 10.47
N ILE A 198 14.46 -28.88 9.54
CA ILE A 198 13.21 -29.66 9.45
C ILE A 198 13.47 -31.17 9.31
N LYS A 199 14.60 -31.55 8.66
CA LYS A 199 14.99 -32.95 8.47
C LYS A 199 15.42 -33.66 9.77
N GLN A 200 15.81 -32.89 10.78
CA GLN A 200 16.23 -33.41 12.10
C GLN A 200 15.06 -33.46 13.09
N MET A 201 13.97 -32.77 12.80
CA MET A 201 12.79 -32.76 13.67
C MET A 201 12.05 -34.09 13.61
N THR A 202 11.62 -34.60 14.77
CA THR A 202 10.64 -35.68 14.87
C THR A 202 9.28 -35.22 14.35
N TYR A 203 8.38 -36.18 14.11
CA TYR A 203 7.01 -35.85 13.69
C TYR A 203 6.29 -34.91 14.69
N MET A 204 6.43 -35.17 15.98
CA MET A 204 5.79 -34.37 17.03
C MET A 204 6.35 -32.95 17.08
N GLN A 205 7.68 -32.79 17.00
CA GLN A 205 8.33 -31.48 16.95
C GLN A 205 7.86 -30.67 15.72
N ARG A 206 7.77 -31.31 14.55
CA ARG A 206 7.21 -30.64 13.35
C ARG A 206 5.79 -30.19 13.56
N LYS A 207 4.94 -31.00 14.20
CA LYS A 207 3.54 -30.66 14.47
C LYS A 207 3.41 -29.47 15.43
N GLU A 208 4.21 -29.44 16.48
CA GLU A 208 4.23 -28.34 17.45
C GLU A 208 4.76 -27.05 16.82
N ALA A 209 5.89 -27.11 16.11
CA ALA A 209 6.46 -25.97 15.39
C ALA A 209 5.47 -25.42 14.35
N PHE A 210 4.79 -26.30 13.60
CA PHE A 210 3.78 -25.89 12.63
C PHE A 210 2.56 -25.22 13.29
N LYS A 211 2.13 -25.71 14.45
CA LYS A 211 1.06 -25.09 15.23
C LYS A 211 1.46 -23.68 15.69
N TRP A 212 2.67 -23.55 16.21
CA TRP A 212 3.21 -22.25 16.64
C TRP A 212 3.34 -21.27 15.46
N VAL A 213 3.87 -21.71 14.33
CA VAL A 213 3.95 -20.87 13.11
C VAL A 213 2.56 -20.41 12.68
N ASN A 214 1.55 -21.27 12.68
CA ASN A 214 0.19 -20.89 12.30
C ASN A 214 -0.51 -19.96 13.30
N SER A 215 -0.07 -19.91 14.57
CA SER A 215 -0.61 -18.95 15.55
C SER A 215 -0.01 -17.56 15.44
N HIS A 216 1.17 -17.40 14.79
CA HIS A 216 1.85 -16.12 14.66
C HIS A 216 1.93 -15.61 13.21
N PHE A 217 1.79 -16.49 12.20
CA PHE A 217 2.01 -16.14 10.81
C PHE A 217 0.85 -16.59 9.93
N THR A 218 0.17 -15.63 9.34
CA THR A 218 -0.82 -15.86 8.28
C THR A 218 -0.15 -15.55 6.94
N ILE A 219 -0.27 -16.46 5.96
CA ILE A 219 0.39 -16.30 4.66
C ILE A 219 -0.66 -16.17 3.57
N VAL A 220 -0.60 -15.08 2.82
CA VAL A 220 -1.44 -14.84 1.64
C VAL A 220 -1.06 -15.83 0.54
N SER A 221 -2.05 -16.43 -0.12
CA SER A 221 -1.82 -17.30 -1.27
C SER A 221 -1.19 -16.51 -2.42
N ASN A 222 -0.12 -17.05 -3.02
CA ASN A 222 0.60 -16.45 -4.14
C ASN A 222 0.32 -17.16 -5.47
N LYS A 223 -0.90 -17.67 -5.64
CA LYS A 223 -1.33 -18.27 -6.91
C LYS A 223 -1.60 -17.23 -7.99
N ASP A 224 -1.87 -16.00 -7.56
CA ASP A 224 -2.12 -14.84 -8.40
C ASP A 224 -1.12 -13.72 -8.08
N VAL A 225 -0.98 -12.76 -9.02
CA VAL A 225 -0.16 -11.57 -8.84
C VAL A 225 -1.06 -10.43 -8.42
N TYR A 226 -0.77 -9.83 -7.29
CA TYR A 226 -1.57 -8.79 -6.66
C TYR A 226 -0.95 -7.40 -6.82
N SER A 227 -1.79 -6.38 -6.82
CA SER A 227 -1.37 -4.98 -6.69
C SER A 227 -1.15 -4.61 -5.21
N TYR A 228 -0.55 -3.45 -4.94
CA TYR A 228 -0.44 -2.95 -3.57
C TYR A 228 -1.82 -2.69 -2.94
N ILE A 229 -2.80 -2.30 -3.74
CA ILE A 229 -4.18 -2.07 -3.30
C ILE A 229 -4.82 -3.38 -2.84
N ASP A 230 -4.69 -4.46 -3.63
CA ASP A 230 -5.19 -5.78 -3.25
C ASP A 230 -4.59 -6.24 -1.92
N LEU A 231 -3.26 -6.04 -1.75
CA LEU A 231 -2.56 -6.45 -0.54
C LEU A 231 -3.02 -5.66 0.69
N ILE A 232 -3.28 -4.36 0.57
CA ILE A 232 -3.88 -3.55 1.64
C ILE A 232 -5.29 -4.05 1.98
N MET A 233 -6.11 -4.36 0.97
CA MET A 233 -7.45 -4.92 1.17
C MET A 233 -7.40 -6.29 1.87
N PHE A 234 -6.45 -7.16 1.54
CA PHE A 234 -6.26 -8.43 2.23
C PHE A 234 -5.84 -8.22 3.68
N CYS A 235 -4.93 -7.29 3.93
CA CYS A 235 -4.53 -6.94 5.28
C CYS A 235 -5.72 -6.41 6.09
N GLU A 236 -6.54 -5.54 5.52
CA GLU A 236 -7.79 -5.04 6.14
C GLU A 236 -8.75 -6.18 6.48
N LYS A 237 -8.97 -7.10 5.53
CA LYS A 237 -9.85 -8.26 5.72
C LYS A 237 -9.34 -9.17 6.83
N VAL A 238 -8.03 -9.49 6.83
CA VAL A 238 -7.45 -10.35 7.86
C VAL A 238 -7.47 -9.66 9.23
N SER A 239 -7.15 -8.35 9.29
CA SER A 239 -7.20 -7.56 10.53
C SER A 239 -8.60 -7.46 11.14
N SER A 240 -9.66 -7.56 10.33
CA SER A 240 -11.04 -7.58 10.84
C SER A 240 -11.44 -8.91 11.50
N GLU A 241 -10.70 -9.99 11.23
CA GLU A 241 -10.99 -11.33 11.74
C GLU A 241 -10.03 -11.78 12.84
N GLN A 242 -8.79 -11.30 12.83
CA GLN A 242 -7.75 -11.65 13.79
C GLN A 242 -6.78 -10.49 14.00
N HIS A 243 -6.18 -10.43 15.18
CA HIS A 243 -5.15 -9.45 15.49
C HIS A 243 -3.89 -9.69 14.65
N ILE A 244 -3.33 -8.60 14.07
CA ILE A 244 -2.05 -8.57 13.36
C ILE A 244 -1.24 -7.37 13.85
N ASP A 245 0.06 -7.58 14.12
CA ASP A 245 1.01 -6.54 14.48
C ASP A 245 1.80 -6.03 13.28
N GLY A 246 1.89 -6.84 12.21
CA GLY A 246 2.62 -6.43 11.03
C GLY A 246 2.24 -7.18 9.74
N PHE A 247 2.58 -6.55 8.63
CA PHE A 247 2.43 -7.09 7.29
C PHE A 247 3.76 -7.02 6.54
N PHE A 248 4.25 -8.17 6.08
CA PHE A 248 5.48 -8.31 5.32
C PHE A 248 5.21 -8.66 3.86
N ILE A 249 5.81 -7.91 2.94
CA ILE A 249 5.65 -8.03 1.48
C ILE A 249 7.03 -8.31 0.85
N ASP A 250 7.15 -9.40 0.07
CA ASP A 250 8.43 -9.90 -0.45
C ASP A 250 8.31 -10.48 -1.88
N PRO A 251 8.90 -9.79 -2.87
CA PRO A 251 9.30 -8.39 -2.89
C PRO A 251 8.23 -7.47 -3.48
N TYR A 252 8.37 -6.17 -3.28
CA TYR A 252 7.53 -5.13 -3.90
C TYR A 252 7.59 -5.16 -5.43
N ASN A 253 8.77 -5.41 -5.97
CA ASN A 253 9.05 -5.40 -7.41
C ASN A 253 8.25 -6.40 -8.23
N SER A 254 7.64 -7.39 -7.58
CA SER A 254 6.81 -8.41 -8.22
C SER A 254 5.33 -8.09 -8.21
N LEU A 255 4.93 -6.97 -7.61
CA LEU A 255 3.52 -6.58 -7.55
C LEU A 255 3.02 -6.14 -8.92
N LYS A 256 1.74 -6.39 -9.17
CA LYS A 256 1.06 -5.90 -10.36
C LYS A 256 0.96 -4.39 -10.32
N ILE A 257 1.46 -3.73 -11.36
CA ILE A 257 1.23 -2.30 -11.57
C ILE A 257 -0.13 -2.14 -12.24
N GLU A 258 -1.09 -1.58 -11.52
CA GLU A 258 -2.37 -1.18 -12.10
C GLU A 258 -2.23 0.21 -12.70
N MET A 259 -2.08 0.26 -14.02
CA MET A 259 -2.20 1.51 -14.74
C MET A 259 -3.69 1.86 -14.83
N THR A 260 -4.11 2.90 -14.16
CA THR A 260 -5.44 3.51 -14.39
C THR A 260 -5.46 4.03 -15.83
N ASN A 261 -6.41 3.51 -16.62
CA ASN A 261 -6.49 3.69 -18.09
C ASN A 261 -6.64 5.14 -18.59
N ASN A 262 -6.59 6.17 -17.74
CA ASN A 262 -6.85 7.56 -18.12
C ASN A 262 -5.85 8.61 -17.62
N ARG A 263 -4.84 8.21 -16.87
CA ARG A 263 -3.68 9.08 -16.62
C ARG A 263 -2.44 8.34 -17.09
N ASN A 264 -1.59 9.00 -17.87
CA ASN A 264 -0.19 8.65 -18.00
C ASN A 264 0.49 8.87 -16.64
N VAL A 265 0.09 8.10 -15.63
CA VAL A 265 0.75 8.06 -14.32
C VAL A 265 2.09 7.42 -14.62
N GLY A 266 3.14 8.22 -14.58
CA GLY A 266 4.49 7.73 -14.76
C GLY A 266 4.79 6.69 -13.66
N THR A 267 5.62 5.70 -13.97
CA THR A 267 6.05 4.66 -13.01
C THR A 267 6.49 5.26 -11.68
N HIS A 268 7.11 6.45 -11.70
CA HIS A 268 7.51 7.16 -10.49
C HIS A 268 6.36 7.64 -9.60
N GLU A 269 5.24 8.05 -10.19
CA GLU A 269 4.06 8.50 -9.47
C GLU A 269 3.34 7.31 -8.81
N TYR A 270 3.25 6.18 -9.52
CA TYR A 270 2.74 4.93 -8.96
C TYR A 270 3.51 4.48 -7.71
N HIS A 271 4.85 4.50 -7.75
CA HIS A 271 5.68 4.16 -6.60
C HIS A 271 5.49 5.12 -5.42
N TYR A 272 5.28 6.40 -5.70
CA TYR A 272 5.00 7.40 -4.68
C TYR A 272 3.64 7.18 -4.02
N GLU A 273 2.61 6.91 -4.81
CA GLU A 273 1.27 6.58 -4.31
C GLU A 273 1.30 5.32 -3.46
N ALA A 274 1.90 4.23 -3.94
CA ALA A 274 2.03 2.99 -3.19
C ALA A 274 2.75 3.18 -1.84
N ALA A 275 3.88 3.91 -1.83
CA ALA A 275 4.61 4.19 -0.60
C ALA A 275 3.79 5.07 0.37
N SER A 276 3.02 6.04 -0.16
CA SER A 276 2.16 6.90 0.65
C SER A 276 1.00 6.12 1.27
N GLU A 277 0.39 5.21 0.50
CA GLU A 277 -0.68 4.34 1.00
C GLU A 277 -0.18 3.38 2.07
N PHE A 278 0.98 2.74 1.90
CA PHE A 278 1.58 1.90 2.94
C PHE A 278 1.87 2.68 4.22
N LEU A 279 2.46 3.87 4.13
CA LEU A 279 2.72 4.73 5.29
C LEU A 279 1.43 5.13 6.01
N THR A 280 0.43 5.59 5.24
CA THR A 280 -0.86 6.02 5.80
C THR A 280 -1.59 4.85 6.45
N TYR A 281 -1.56 3.68 5.81
CA TYR A 281 -2.19 2.48 6.34
C TYR A 281 -1.51 1.99 7.63
N SER A 282 -0.17 1.97 7.67
CA SER A 282 0.61 1.65 8.87
C SER A 282 0.18 2.51 10.07
N LYS A 283 0.16 3.83 9.87
CA LYS A 283 -0.24 4.79 10.93
C LYS A 283 -1.70 4.64 11.36
N ARG A 284 -2.62 4.50 10.39
CA ARG A 284 -4.06 4.39 10.68
C ARG A 284 -4.42 3.12 11.45
N LYS A 285 -3.71 2.02 11.19
CA LYS A 285 -3.99 0.71 11.80
C LYS A 285 -3.06 0.36 12.95
N ASP A 286 -2.06 1.17 13.23
CA ASP A 286 -1.02 0.89 14.20
C ASP A 286 -0.39 -0.51 13.98
N ILE A 287 0.07 -0.77 12.76
CA ILE A 287 0.75 -2.01 12.38
C ILE A 287 2.07 -1.74 11.67
N ALA A 288 3.04 -2.62 11.86
CA ALA A 288 4.29 -2.59 11.11
C ALA A 288 4.03 -3.02 9.65
N ILE A 289 4.53 -2.25 8.67
CA ILE A 289 4.58 -2.68 7.28
C ILE A 289 6.04 -2.82 6.88
N TRP A 290 6.42 -4.03 6.51
CA TRP A 290 7.78 -4.33 6.05
C TRP A 290 7.77 -4.72 4.57
N LEU A 291 8.59 -4.03 3.78
CA LEU A 291 8.61 -4.16 2.33
C LEU A 291 10.02 -4.51 1.85
N ASN A 292 10.22 -5.72 1.32
CA ASN A 292 11.44 -6.04 0.61
C ASN A 292 11.44 -5.41 -0.78
N THR A 293 12.57 -4.79 -1.15
CA THR A 293 12.81 -4.25 -2.49
C THR A 293 14.14 -4.76 -3.06
N HIS A 294 14.31 -4.62 -4.38
CA HIS A 294 15.58 -4.87 -5.04
C HIS A 294 16.34 -3.58 -5.28
N ALA A 295 17.66 -3.65 -5.13
CA ALA A 295 18.52 -2.57 -5.59
C ALA A 295 18.53 -2.52 -7.12
N VAL A 296 18.58 -1.31 -7.67
CA VAL A 296 18.68 -1.11 -9.12
C VAL A 296 19.96 -1.75 -9.67
N THR A 297 19.91 -2.21 -10.92
CA THR A 297 21.03 -2.93 -11.55
C THR A 297 22.33 -2.14 -11.54
N GLU A 298 22.26 -0.81 -11.63
CA GLU A 298 23.44 0.06 -11.59
C GLU A 298 24.18 0.01 -10.25
N ALA A 299 23.48 -0.21 -9.14
CA ALA A 299 24.10 -0.36 -7.83
C ALA A 299 25.10 -1.54 -7.77
N GLN A 300 24.87 -2.60 -8.55
CA GLN A 300 25.78 -3.74 -8.62
C GLN A 300 27.12 -3.43 -9.29
N ARG A 301 27.18 -2.34 -10.06
CA ARG A 301 28.41 -1.90 -10.75
C ARG A 301 29.34 -1.09 -9.85
N MET A 302 28.81 -0.58 -8.73
CA MET A 302 29.60 0.17 -7.76
C MET A 302 30.43 -0.80 -6.92
N LYS A 303 31.73 -0.61 -6.98
CA LYS A 303 32.71 -1.48 -6.30
C LYS A 303 33.49 -0.69 -5.27
N GLY A 304 33.81 -1.35 -4.16
CA GLY A 304 34.74 -0.86 -3.16
C GLY A 304 36.19 -1.00 -3.59
N GLU A 305 37.10 -0.62 -2.72
CA GLU A 305 38.55 -0.76 -2.91
C GLU A 305 38.99 -2.24 -3.10
N ASP A 306 38.22 -3.16 -2.52
CA ASP A 306 38.41 -4.62 -2.66
C ASP A 306 37.89 -5.16 -4.01
N GLY A 307 37.38 -4.30 -4.91
CA GLY A 307 36.84 -4.70 -6.21
C GLY A 307 35.50 -5.44 -6.15
N LEU A 308 34.92 -5.61 -4.95
CA LEU A 308 33.61 -6.25 -4.75
C LEU A 308 32.47 -5.20 -4.74
N PRO A 309 31.24 -5.62 -5.07
CA PRO A 309 30.08 -4.73 -4.94
C PRO A 309 29.95 -4.16 -3.52
N ILE A 310 29.63 -2.88 -3.40
CA ILE A 310 29.34 -2.23 -2.12
C ILE A 310 27.85 -2.37 -1.75
N ALA A 311 27.54 -2.10 -0.50
CA ALA A 311 26.14 -2.03 -0.04
C ALA A 311 25.38 -0.92 -0.80
N PRO A 312 24.20 -1.19 -1.37
CA PRO A 312 23.41 -0.16 -2.05
C PRO A 312 23.06 1.00 -1.10
N PHE A 313 23.07 2.21 -1.64
CA PHE A 313 22.50 3.36 -0.96
C PHE A 313 20.95 3.31 -1.01
N ALA A 314 20.30 4.11 -0.17
CA ALA A 314 18.84 4.10 -0.07
C ALA A 314 18.17 4.49 -1.40
N GLU A 315 18.71 5.49 -2.11
CA GLU A 315 18.19 5.98 -3.38
C GLU A 315 18.35 4.97 -4.53
N GLN A 316 19.20 3.97 -4.35
CA GLN A 316 19.45 2.90 -5.32
C GLN A 316 18.47 1.73 -5.16
N THR A 317 17.28 1.98 -4.66
CA THR A 317 16.16 1.04 -4.67
C THR A 317 15.30 1.24 -5.89
N GLU A 318 14.61 0.21 -6.34
CA GLU A 318 13.52 0.36 -7.31
C GLU A 318 12.42 1.23 -6.68
N GLY A 319 11.94 2.24 -7.43
CA GLY A 319 11.11 3.32 -6.87
C GLY A 319 11.91 4.54 -6.37
N GLY A 320 13.23 4.40 -6.18
CA GLY A 320 14.16 5.50 -5.93
C GLY A 320 13.86 6.32 -4.69
N GLY A 321 14.23 7.61 -4.72
CA GLY A 321 14.06 8.54 -3.60
C GLY A 321 12.62 8.71 -3.11
N LYS A 322 11.60 8.30 -3.89
CA LYS A 322 10.19 8.36 -3.48
C LYS A 322 9.93 7.44 -2.28
N PHE A 323 10.47 6.23 -2.32
CA PHE A 323 10.38 5.28 -1.21
C PHE A 323 11.13 5.78 0.02
N VAL A 324 12.37 6.27 -0.17
CA VAL A 324 13.18 6.81 0.93
C VAL A 324 12.47 7.97 1.65
N ASN A 325 11.81 8.85 0.88
CA ASN A 325 11.13 10.01 1.44
C ASN A 325 9.86 9.62 2.23
N ARG A 326 9.20 8.52 1.84
CA ARG A 326 7.92 8.12 2.44
C ARG A 326 8.04 7.09 3.56
N CYS A 327 9.05 6.23 3.57
CA CYS A 327 9.21 5.27 4.65
C CYS A 327 9.67 5.93 5.96
N ASP A 328 9.39 5.29 7.07
CA ASP A 328 9.91 5.67 8.37
C ASP A 328 11.32 5.11 8.57
N ASN A 329 11.53 3.83 8.25
CA ASN A 329 12.83 3.18 8.34
C ASN A 329 13.28 2.66 6.97
N PHE A 330 14.55 2.82 6.65
CA PHE A 330 15.17 2.27 5.46
C PHE A 330 16.43 1.48 5.82
N LEU A 331 16.40 0.20 5.55
CA LEU A 331 17.44 -0.75 5.90
C LEU A 331 18.06 -1.33 4.62
N THR A 332 19.36 -1.58 4.62
CA THR A 332 20.04 -2.24 3.51
C THR A 332 20.74 -3.48 4.00
N CYS A 333 20.36 -4.62 3.43
CA CYS A 333 21.12 -5.87 3.60
C CYS A 333 22.21 -5.96 2.54
N HIS A 334 23.42 -6.34 2.95
CA HIS A 334 24.54 -6.56 2.06
C HIS A 334 25.33 -7.80 2.45
N ARG A 335 25.87 -8.49 1.46
CA ARG A 335 26.74 -9.64 1.65
C ARG A 335 27.70 -9.75 0.48
N LYS A 336 28.99 -9.84 0.77
CA LYS A 336 30.05 -9.98 -0.22
C LYS A 336 30.16 -11.44 -0.69
N ILE A 337 29.16 -11.91 -1.44
CA ILE A 337 29.04 -13.32 -1.88
C ILE A 337 30.23 -13.82 -2.74
N GLN A 338 30.97 -12.88 -3.35
CA GLN A 338 32.14 -13.18 -4.18
C GLN A 338 33.48 -13.00 -3.43
N HIS A 339 33.44 -12.71 -2.12
CA HIS A 339 34.66 -12.55 -1.34
C HIS A 339 35.49 -13.85 -1.36
N PRO A 340 36.83 -13.78 -1.50
CA PRO A 340 37.69 -14.98 -1.53
C PRO A 340 37.59 -15.82 -0.25
N GLU A 341 37.42 -15.18 0.91
CA GLU A 341 37.32 -15.85 2.20
C GLU A 341 35.89 -16.35 2.49
N PRO A 342 35.73 -17.68 2.83
CA PRO A 342 34.41 -18.27 3.02
C PRO A 342 33.60 -17.66 4.16
N HIS A 343 34.23 -17.19 5.26
CA HIS A 343 33.51 -16.58 6.39
C HIS A 343 32.92 -15.25 5.98
N MET A 344 33.61 -14.40 5.21
CA MET A 344 33.12 -13.13 4.70
C MET A 344 31.93 -13.34 3.76
N ARG A 345 31.93 -14.41 2.95
CA ARG A 345 30.77 -14.75 2.10
C ARG A 345 29.51 -15.09 2.89
N ARG A 346 29.64 -15.50 4.15
CA ARG A 346 28.53 -15.86 5.04
C ARG A 346 28.07 -14.71 5.93
N THR A 347 28.92 -13.68 6.08
CA THR A 347 28.62 -12.52 6.91
C THR A 347 27.60 -11.64 6.20
N MET A 348 26.50 -11.34 6.88
CA MET A 348 25.51 -10.37 6.47
C MET A 348 25.82 -9.03 7.13
N GLU A 349 25.96 -7.99 6.33
CA GLU A 349 26.04 -6.63 6.79
C GLU A 349 24.62 -6.03 6.78
N PHE A 350 24.27 -5.35 7.84
CA PHE A 350 22.99 -4.68 8.01
C PHE A 350 23.24 -3.18 8.19
N HIS A 351 22.84 -2.38 7.22
CA HIS A 351 23.03 -0.95 7.22
C HIS A 351 21.70 -0.23 7.49
N VAL A 352 21.68 0.54 8.54
CA VAL A 352 20.57 1.46 8.84
C VAL A 352 20.80 2.73 8.03
N ARG A 353 19.97 2.98 7.02
CA ARG A 353 20.09 4.14 6.12
C ARG A 353 19.21 5.30 6.54
N LYS A 354 18.09 5.01 7.18
CA LYS A 354 17.16 5.99 7.72
C LYS A 354 16.38 5.36 8.86
N ILE A 355 16.23 6.09 9.95
CA ILE A 355 15.30 5.80 11.04
C ILE A 355 14.62 7.10 11.42
N ARG A 356 13.31 7.07 11.61
CA ARG A 356 12.53 8.13 12.24
C ARG A 356 12.33 7.81 13.71
N GLU A 357 12.29 8.86 14.52
CA GLU A 357 12.02 8.75 15.96
C GLU A 357 12.98 7.79 16.67
N THR A 358 14.19 8.27 16.89
CA THR A 358 15.20 7.63 17.74
C THR A 358 15.34 8.42 19.04
N GLU A 359 15.77 7.77 20.11
CA GLU A 359 16.06 8.40 21.40
C GLU A 359 17.34 9.27 21.38
N THR A 360 18.01 9.39 20.23
CA THR A 360 19.28 10.14 20.10
C THR A 360 19.18 11.20 19.03
#